data_41f4698b4594c9bd4b48c635f6a08f70
#
_entry.id   41f4698b4594c9bd4b48c635f6a08f70
#
_cell.length_a   1.000
_cell.length_b   1.000
_cell.length_c   1.000
_cell.angle_alpha   90.00
_cell.angle_beta   90.00
_cell.angle_gamma   90.00
#
_symmetry.space_group_name_H-M   'P 1'
#
loop_
_entity.id
_entity.type
_entity.pdbx_description
1 polymer ?
#
loop_
_entity_poly.entity_id
_entity_poly.type
_entity_poly.pdbx_seq_one_letter_code
_entity_poly.pdbx_strand_id
1 'polypeptide(L)'
;MLRTPYGDVYENHECVEAVKSAVGLLESLGHICVEDYPPLDVHYHEARILVQSVGTNAWIERVAKGSGLPISEDTLEPLVYKAYLEARNVTASAYVAAKSELTKVMRDLGQFMEHYDILISPTMGIMPLEAGFYNPFSRPEMPVHDWVLERRRWSGNTAMCNVTGQPSI
;
A
#
# COMPACT_ATOMS: atom_id res chain seq x y z
N MET A 1 18.75 5.92 -10.29
CA MET A 1 17.40 5.37 -10.53
C MET A 1 16.88 4.93 -9.18
N LEU A 2 15.97 5.68 -8.58
CA LEU A 2 15.36 5.29 -7.33
C LEU A 2 14.59 3.99 -7.59
N ARG A 3 15.12 2.88 -7.11
CA ARG A 3 14.42 1.61 -7.18
C ARG A 3 13.40 1.59 -6.05
N THR A 4 12.14 1.45 -6.41
CA THR A 4 11.18 1.09 -5.40
C THR A 4 11.37 -0.39 -5.04
N PRO A 5 11.12 -0.79 -3.80
CA PRO A 5 11.18 -2.21 -3.42
C PRO A 5 10.17 -3.10 -4.19
N TYR A 6 9.45 -2.53 -5.13
CA TYR A 6 8.30 -3.16 -5.80
C TYR A 6 8.51 -3.49 -7.28
N GLY A 7 9.74 -3.34 -7.80
CA GLY A 7 10.15 -3.81 -9.14
C GLY A 7 9.44 -3.15 -10.33
N ASP A 8 8.12 -3.01 -10.29
CA ASP A 8 7.28 -2.57 -11.40
C ASP A 8 6.58 -1.22 -11.19
N VAL A 9 6.97 -0.45 -10.18
CA VAL A 9 6.35 0.86 -9.93
C VAL A 9 6.89 1.87 -10.93
N TYR A 10 6.00 2.45 -11.73
CA TYR A 10 6.33 3.59 -12.57
C TYR A 10 6.74 4.77 -11.70
N GLU A 11 8.00 5.15 -11.75
CA GLU A 11 8.45 6.40 -11.16
C GLU A 11 8.33 7.50 -12.22
N ASN A 12 7.46 8.45 -11.97
CA ASN A 12 7.40 9.65 -12.78
C ASN A 12 8.66 10.47 -12.55
N HIS A 13 9.23 11.02 -13.64
CA HIS A 13 10.45 11.83 -13.59
C HIS A 13 10.34 12.99 -12.59
N GLU A 14 9.19 13.67 -12.50
CA GLU A 14 8.98 14.80 -11.58
C GLU A 14 9.02 14.34 -10.12
N CYS A 15 8.47 13.16 -9.80
CA CYS A 15 8.55 12.58 -8.46
C CYS A 15 10.00 12.26 -8.08
N VAL A 16 10.79 11.74 -9.02
CA VAL A 16 12.21 11.44 -8.82
C VAL A 16 13.02 12.72 -8.60
N GLU A 17 12.80 13.74 -9.41
CA GLU A 17 13.50 15.03 -9.28
C GLU A 17 13.14 15.75 -7.96
N ALA A 18 11.92 15.62 -7.48
CA ALA A 18 11.53 16.15 -6.16
C ALA A 18 12.35 15.51 -5.03
N VAL A 19 12.55 14.18 -5.07
CA VAL A 19 13.39 13.48 -4.09
C VAL A 19 14.85 13.90 -4.21
N LYS A 20 15.39 13.99 -5.43
CA LYS A 20 16.77 14.46 -5.63
C LYS A 20 16.99 15.88 -5.11
N SER A 21 16.01 16.76 -5.32
CA SER A 21 16.05 18.14 -4.78
C SER A 21 16.07 18.13 -3.24
N ALA A 22 15.25 17.30 -2.61
CA ALA A 22 15.25 17.14 -1.15
C ALA A 22 16.59 16.58 -0.65
N VAL A 23 17.14 15.57 -1.33
CA VAL A 23 18.47 15.01 -1.02
C VAL A 23 19.56 16.07 -1.11
N GLY A 24 19.61 16.86 -2.20
CA GLY A 24 20.58 17.94 -2.35
C GLY A 24 20.48 19.00 -1.25
N LEU A 25 19.27 19.32 -0.79
CA LEU A 25 19.07 20.23 0.34
C LEU A 25 19.63 19.61 1.64
N LEU A 26 19.35 18.36 1.92
CA LEU A 26 19.85 17.67 3.12
C LEU A 26 21.36 17.57 3.14
N GLU A 27 21.98 17.26 2.00
CA GLU A 27 23.44 17.24 1.86
C GLU A 27 24.05 18.63 2.13
N SER A 28 23.39 19.70 1.64
CA SER A 28 23.82 21.06 1.93
C SER A 28 23.73 21.46 3.40
N LEU A 29 22.88 20.77 4.17
CA LEU A 29 22.73 20.90 5.62
C LEU A 29 23.69 19.98 6.42
N GLY A 30 24.51 19.19 5.74
CA GLY A 30 25.54 18.35 6.35
C GLY A 30 25.07 16.91 6.62
N HIS A 31 23.91 16.50 6.13
CA HIS A 31 23.49 15.09 6.18
C HIS A 31 24.20 14.25 5.13
N ILE A 32 24.36 12.97 5.44
CA ILE A 32 24.94 11.99 4.51
C ILE A 32 23.77 11.25 3.87
N CYS A 33 23.61 11.39 2.56
CA CYS A 33 22.58 10.71 1.80
C CYS A 33 23.17 9.58 0.98
N VAL A 34 22.56 8.40 1.05
CA VAL A 34 22.97 7.20 0.32
C VAL A 34 21.78 6.65 -0.43
N GLU A 35 21.96 6.32 -1.70
CA GLU A 35 20.93 5.63 -2.47
C GLU A 35 20.90 4.15 -2.09
N ASP A 36 19.85 3.74 -1.42
CA ASP A 36 19.63 2.36 -1.01
C ASP A 36 18.13 2.05 -0.94
N TYR A 37 17.77 0.79 -0.75
CA TYR A 37 16.39 0.36 -0.60
C TYR A 37 16.29 -0.89 0.29
N PRO A 38 15.21 -1.03 1.09
CA PRO A 38 15.03 -2.18 1.94
C PRO A 38 14.84 -3.47 1.11
N PRO A 39 15.48 -4.59 1.49
CA PRO A 39 15.44 -5.86 0.78
C PRO A 39 14.12 -6.61 1.02
N LEU A 40 13.00 -5.99 0.68
CA LEU A 40 11.67 -6.55 0.89
C LEU A 40 11.27 -7.48 -0.26
N ASP A 41 10.69 -8.63 0.08
CA ASP A 41 10.06 -9.52 -0.89
C ASP A 41 8.79 -8.86 -1.43
N VAL A 42 8.70 -8.70 -2.75
CA VAL A 42 7.55 -8.09 -3.43
C VAL A 42 6.24 -8.84 -3.17
N HIS A 43 6.29 -10.11 -2.84
CA HIS A 43 5.12 -10.95 -2.57
C HIS A 43 4.37 -10.59 -1.28
N TYR A 44 4.99 -9.84 -0.36
CA TYR A 44 4.29 -9.40 0.86
C TYR A 44 3.01 -8.59 0.56
N HIS A 45 2.88 -8.04 -0.65
CA HIS A 45 1.68 -7.32 -1.02
C HIS A 45 0.43 -8.17 -1.03
N GLU A 46 0.53 -9.44 -1.42
CA GLU A 46 -0.60 -10.36 -1.39
C GLU A 46 -1.03 -10.61 0.05
N ALA A 47 -0.07 -10.87 0.92
CA ALA A 47 -0.32 -11.03 2.35
C ALA A 47 -0.97 -9.75 2.95
N ARG A 48 -0.47 -8.58 2.58
CA ARG A 48 -1.03 -7.29 3.00
C ARG A 48 -2.47 -7.11 2.53
N ILE A 49 -2.74 -7.38 1.25
CA ILE A 49 -4.09 -7.28 0.67
C ILE A 49 -5.06 -8.20 1.42
N LEU A 50 -4.66 -9.45 1.67
CA LEU A 50 -5.48 -10.41 2.39
C LEU A 50 -5.79 -9.93 3.81
N VAL A 51 -4.78 -9.50 4.58
CA VAL A 51 -4.99 -9.00 5.95
C VAL A 51 -5.86 -7.75 5.95
N GLN A 52 -5.62 -6.82 5.01
CA GLN A 52 -6.41 -5.61 4.88
C GLN A 52 -7.86 -5.90 4.50
N SER A 53 -8.12 -6.83 3.60
CA SER A 53 -9.49 -7.18 3.17
C SER A 53 -10.31 -7.75 4.32
N VAL A 54 -9.72 -8.64 5.13
CA VAL A 54 -10.38 -9.18 6.34
C VAL A 54 -10.66 -8.07 7.36
N GLY A 55 -9.70 -7.16 7.57
CA GLY A 55 -9.89 -6.02 8.46
C GLY A 55 -10.99 -5.06 7.97
N THR A 56 -11.04 -4.81 6.66
CA THR A 56 -12.09 -3.99 6.03
C THR A 56 -13.47 -4.64 6.20
N ASN A 57 -13.57 -5.96 6.03
CA ASN A 57 -14.83 -6.68 6.26
C ASN A 57 -15.33 -6.51 7.69
N ALA A 58 -14.47 -6.73 8.67
CA ALA A 58 -14.82 -6.55 10.07
C ALA A 58 -15.27 -5.11 10.37
N TRP A 59 -14.67 -4.12 9.72
CA TRP A 59 -15.08 -2.72 9.83
C TRP A 59 -16.45 -2.47 9.18
N ILE A 60 -16.70 -2.98 7.96
CA ILE A 60 -17.97 -2.87 7.25
C ILE A 60 -19.11 -3.48 8.09
N GLU A 61 -18.91 -4.69 8.63
CA GLU A 61 -19.89 -5.37 9.47
C GLU A 61 -20.20 -4.58 10.75
N ARG A 62 -19.17 -3.99 11.36
CA ARG A 62 -19.37 -3.13 12.54
C ARG A 62 -20.15 -1.86 12.22
N VAL A 63 -19.87 -1.21 11.09
CA VAL A 63 -20.59 0.01 10.65
C VAL A 63 -22.03 -0.34 10.30
N ALA A 64 -22.27 -1.41 9.55
CA ALA A 64 -23.61 -1.86 9.21
C ALA A 64 -24.46 -2.16 10.47
N LYS A 65 -23.87 -2.84 11.45
CA LYS A 65 -24.53 -3.09 12.74
C LYS A 65 -24.86 -1.81 13.50
N GLY A 66 -23.97 -0.81 13.46
CA GLY A 66 -24.17 0.47 14.16
C GLY A 66 -25.17 1.40 13.47
N SER A 67 -25.21 1.38 12.13
CA SER A 67 -26.12 2.21 11.33
C SER A 67 -27.49 1.58 11.09
N GLY A 68 -27.61 0.25 11.23
CA GLY A 68 -28.82 -0.50 10.85
C GLY A 68 -28.99 -0.66 9.34
N LEU A 69 -28.03 -0.24 8.53
CA LEU A 69 -28.07 -0.39 7.07
C LEU A 69 -27.64 -1.81 6.66
N PRO A 70 -28.28 -2.42 5.64
CA PRO A 70 -27.84 -3.70 5.11
C PRO A 70 -26.49 -3.57 4.37
N ILE A 71 -25.74 -4.64 4.31
CA ILE A 71 -24.55 -4.73 3.46
C ILE A 71 -25.00 -5.23 2.09
N SER A 72 -25.04 -4.36 1.10
CA SER A 72 -25.57 -4.65 -0.23
C SER A 72 -24.93 -3.76 -1.30
N GLU A 73 -25.24 -4.03 -2.56
CA GLU A 73 -24.85 -3.22 -3.72
C GLU A 73 -25.44 -1.81 -3.68
N ASP A 74 -26.55 -1.60 -2.96
CA ASP A 74 -27.15 -0.28 -2.82
C ASP A 74 -26.48 0.59 -1.74
N THR A 75 -25.71 -0.02 -0.83
CA THR A 75 -25.12 0.67 0.32
C THR A 75 -23.60 0.73 0.27
N LEU A 76 -22.97 -0.06 -0.60
CA LEU A 76 -21.52 -0.07 -0.83
C LEU A 76 -21.23 0.20 -2.30
N GLU A 77 -20.08 0.81 -2.56
CA GLU A 77 -19.57 0.92 -3.91
C GLU A 77 -19.36 -0.48 -4.53
N PRO A 78 -19.59 -0.68 -5.85
CA PRO A 78 -19.58 -2.00 -6.49
C PRO A 78 -18.30 -2.81 -6.21
N LEU A 79 -17.13 -2.20 -6.36
CA LEU A 79 -15.85 -2.87 -6.09
C LEU A 79 -15.64 -3.18 -4.60
N VAL A 80 -16.13 -2.32 -3.71
CA VAL A 80 -16.06 -2.55 -2.25
C VAL A 80 -16.97 -3.71 -1.85
N TYR A 81 -18.17 -3.79 -2.40
CA TYR A 81 -19.08 -4.90 -2.15
C TYR A 81 -18.54 -6.22 -2.67
N LYS A 82 -17.97 -6.22 -3.87
CA LYS A 82 -17.30 -7.39 -4.45
C LYS A 82 -16.11 -7.84 -3.58
N ALA A 83 -15.25 -6.91 -3.16
CA ALA A 83 -14.16 -7.20 -2.25
C ALA A 83 -14.63 -7.74 -0.89
N TYR A 84 -15.74 -7.22 -0.36
CA TYR A 84 -16.39 -7.72 0.84
C TYR A 84 -16.80 -9.19 0.69
N LEU A 85 -17.44 -9.55 -0.42
CA LEU A 85 -17.87 -10.93 -0.68
C LEU A 85 -16.68 -11.90 -0.82
N GLU A 86 -15.63 -11.50 -1.54
CA GLU A 86 -14.42 -12.29 -1.73
C GLU A 86 -13.69 -12.53 -0.39
N ALA A 87 -13.54 -11.51 0.43
CA ALA A 87 -12.82 -11.61 1.70
C ALA A 87 -13.52 -12.50 2.75
N ARG A 88 -14.83 -12.72 2.64
CA ARG A 88 -15.56 -13.67 3.50
C ARG A 88 -15.12 -15.12 3.33
N ASN A 89 -14.48 -15.45 2.22
CA ASN A 89 -13.97 -16.78 1.94
C ASN A 89 -12.55 -17.01 2.47
N VAL A 90 -11.92 -15.99 3.06
CA VAL A 90 -10.59 -16.11 3.65
C VAL A 90 -10.66 -16.98 4.91
N THR A 91 -9.87 -18.07 4.92
CA THR A 91 -9.81 -18.95 6.08
C THR A 91 -8.94 -18.36 7.19
N ALA A 92 -9.18 -18.77 8.44
CA ALA A 92 -8.33 -18.36 9.57
C ALA A 92 -6.86 -18.76 9.37
N SER A 93 -6.61 -19.94 8.77
CA SER A 93 -5.24 -20.40 8.49
C SER A 93 -4.55 -19.49 7.45
N ALA A 94 -5.25 -19.10 6.39
CA ALA A 94 -4.71 -18.16 5.39
C ALA A 94 -4.40 -16.80 6.01
N TYR A 95 -5.27 -16.28 6.87
CA TYR A 95 -5.06 -15.03 7.58
C TYR A 95 -3.82 -15.09 8.50
N VAL A 96 -3.66 -16.19 9.27
CA VAL A 96 -2.49 -16.39 10.16
C VAL A 96 -1.20 -16.47 9.34
N ALA A 97 -1.21 -17.21 8.22
CA ALA A 97 -0.05 -17.30 7.34
C ALA A 97 0.34 -15.90 6.77
N ALA A 98 -0.63 -15.13 6.30
CA ALA A 98 -0.40 -13.77 5.81
C ALA A 98 0.15 -12.85 6.91
N LYS A 99 -0.35 -12.94 8.14
CA LYS A 99 0.20 -12.19 9.30
C LYS A 99 1.65 -12.57 9.58
N SER A 100 2.01 -13.83 9.44
CA SER A 100 3.39 -14.30 9.64
C SER A 100 4.34 -13.71 8.58
N GLU A 101 3.91 -13.66 7.32
CA GLU A 101 4.65 -12.98 6.26
C GLU A 101 4.87 -11.50 6.55
N LEU A 102 3.83 -10.78 6.95
CA LEU A 102 3.97 -9.36 7.30
C LEU A 102 4.90 -9.14 8.49
N THR A 103 4.93 -10.08 9.45
CA THR A 103 5.88 -10.02 10.57
C THR A 103 7.33 -10.16 10.11
N LYS A 104 7.58 -10.96 9.07
CA LYS A 104 8.91 -11.05 8.45
C LYS A 104 9.31 -9.71 7.83
N VAL A 105 8.43 -9.10 7.05
CA VAL A 105 8.66 -7.76 6.45
C VAL A 105 9.00 -6.72 7.52
N MET A 106 8.30 -6.73 8.66
CA MET A 106 8.60 -5.82 9.78
C MET A 106 10.03 -6.00 10.28
N ARG A 107 10.50 -7.24 10.42
CA ARG A 107 11.88 -7.53 10.86
C ARG A 107 12.90 -7.12 9.82
N ASP A 108 12.68 -7.45 8.55
CA ASP A 108 13.60 -7.16 7.47
C ASP A 108 13.77 -5.63 7.31
N LEU A 109 12.67 -4.86 7.38
CA LEU A 109 12.74 -3.41 7.36
C LEU A 109 13.39 -2.84 8.63
N GLY A 110 13.11 -3.43 9.80
CA GLY A 110 13.75 -3.03 11.06
C GLY A 110 15.26 -3.19 11.00
N GLN A 111 15.76 -4.31 10.50
CA GLN A 111 17.21 -4.55 10.31
C GLN A 111 17.82 -3.57 9.31
N PHE A 112 17.13 -3.28 8.20
CA PHE A 112 17.61 -2.27 7.25
C PHE A 112 17.74 -0.90 7.91
N MET A 113 16.76 -0.49 8.69
CA MET A 113 16.74 0.81 9.39
C MET A 113 17.73 0.91 10.55
N GLU A 114 18.41 -0.16 10.97
CA GLU A 114 19.53 -0.07 11.92
C GLU A 114 20.72 0.73 11.36
N HIS A 115 20.78 0.90 10.05
CA HIS A 115 21.86 1.60 9.35
C HIS A 115 21.48 3.03 8.91
N TYR A 116 20.21 3.42 9.07
CA TYR A 116 19.68 4.69 8.57
C TYR A 116 18.76 5.35 9.58
N ASP A 117 18.90 6.66 9.75
CA ASP A 117 18.02 7.45 10.61
C ASP A 117 16.67 7.70 9.93
N ILE A 118 16.67 7.93 8.61
CA ILE A 118 15.49 8.29 7.81
C ILE A 118 15.57 7.62 6.44
N LEU A 119 14.45 7.11 5.96
CA LEU A 119 14.26 6.68 4.58
C LEU A 119 13.43 7.73 3.82
N ILE A 120 13.97 8.24 2.72
CA ILE A 120 13.32 9.23 1.87
C ILE A 120 12.83 8.56 0.60
N SER A 121 11.56 8.70 0.29
CA SER A 121 10.96 8.20 -0.94
C SER A 121 9.84 9.13 -1.43
N PRO A 122 9.50 9.12 -2.72
CA PRO A 122 8.30 9.82 -3.15
C PRO A 122 7.06 9.14 -2.57
N THR A 123 6.09 9.92 -2.10
CA THR A 123 4.81 9.40 -1.59
C THR A 123 4.06 8.61 -2.67
N MET A 124 4.05 9.16 -3.88
CA MET A 124 3.43 8.56 -5.06
C MET A 124 4.49 8.34 -6.14
N GLY A 125 4.34 7.26 -6.91
CA GLY A 125 5.19 6.97 -8.08
C GLY A 125 4.74 7.70 -9.36
N ILE A 126 3.64 8.43 -9.32
CA ILE A 126 3.04 9.16 -10.45
C ILE A 126 2.51 10.51 -10.01
N MET A 127 2.32 11.41 -10.97
CA MET A 127 1.61 12.67 -10.75
C MET A 127 0.13 12.43 -10.43
N PRO A 128 -0.57 13.40 -9.79
CA PRO A 128 -1.99 13.30 -9.54
C PRO A 128 -2.77 12.95 -10.79
N LEU A 129 -3.68 11.99 -10.67
CA LEU A 129 -4.53 11.57 -11.77
C LEU A 129 -5.63 12.61 -12.04
N GLU A 130 -6.12 12.62 -13.29
CA GLU A 130 -7.30 13.40 -13.62
C GLU A 130 -8.50 12.99 -12.77
N ALA A 131 -9.33 13.96 -12.41
CA ALA A 131 -10.54 13.70 -11.65
C ALA A 131 -11.45 12.69 -12.39
N GLY A 132 -11.89 11.67 -11.68
CA GLY A 132 -12.72 10.60 -12.23
C GLY A 132 -11.95 9.48 -12.95
N PHE A 133 -10.65 9.58 -13.18
CA PHE A 133 -9.85 8.52 -13.79
C PHE A 133 -9.98 7.18 -13.02
N TYR A 134 -10.00 7.27 -11.71
CA TYR A 134 -10.08 6.10 -10.81
C TYR A 134 -11.45 6.00 -10.14
N ASN A 135 -12.47 5.96 -10.96
CA ASN A 135 -13.84 5.80 -10.48
C ASN A 135 -14.19 4.29 -10.40
N PRO A 136 -14.44 3.74 -9.21
CA PRO A 136 -14.83 2.33 -9.05
C PRO A 136 -16.14 1.98 -9.78
N PHE A 137 -16.98 2.96 -10.06
CA PHE A 137 -18.21 2.78 -10.84
C PHE A 137 -17.98 2.68 -12.35
N SER A 138 -16.85 3.19 -12.86
CA SER A 138 -16.55 3.17 -14.30
C SER A 138 -16.02 1.82 -14.80
N ARG A 139 -15.63 0.92 -13.88
CA ARG A 139 -15.06 -0.39 -14.20
C ARG A 139 -15.64 -1.52 -13.35
N PRO A 140 -16.97 -1.73 -13.38
CA PRO A 140 -17.62 -2.72 -12.52
C PRO A 140 -17.17 -4.15 -12.77
N GLU A 141 -16.70 -4.45 -14.01
CA GLU A 141 -16.20 -5.77 -14.39
C GLU A 141 -14.77 -6.07 -13.95
N MET A 142 -14.03 -5.05 -13.47
CA MET A 142 -12.64 -5.25 -13.07
C MET A 142 -12.56 -6.20 -11.88
N PRO A 143 -11.69 -7.24 -11.92
CA PRO A 143 -11.41 -8.07 -10.76
C PRO A 143 -10.85 -7.24 -9.61
N VAL A 144 -11.25 -7.54 -8.38
CA VAL A 144 -10.77 -6.81 -7.18
C VAL A 144 -9.26 -6.86 -7.07
N HIS A 145 -8.66 -8.02 -7.35
CA HIS A 145 -7.21 -8.19 -7.36
C HIS A 145 -6.51 -7.21 -8.31
N ASP A 146 -7.00 -7.08 -9.56
CA ASP A 146 -6.41 -6.20 -10.56
C ASP A 146 -6.57 -4.73 -10.18
N TRP A 147 -7.72 -4.36 -9.61
CA TRP A 147 -7.95 -3.03 -9.07
C TRP A 147 -6.97 -2.66 -7.96
N VAL A 148 -6.69 -3.58 -7.04
CA VAL A 148 -5.73 -3.37 -5.96
C VAL A 148 -4.30 -3.29 -6.50
N LEU A 149 -3.94 -4.13 -7.49
CA LEU A 149 -2.63 -4.09 -8.12
C LEU A 149 -2.39 -2.79 -8.89
N GLU A 150 -3.40 -2.29 -9.60
CA GLU A 150 -3.29 -1.01 -10.31
C GLU A 150 -3.03 0.14 -9.34
N ARG A 151 -3.75 0.19 -8.21
CA ARG A 151 -3.49 1.18 -7.13
C ARG A 151 -2.08 1.08 -6.55
N ARG A 152 -1.57 -0.13 -6.41
CA ARG A 152 -0.22 -0.38 -5.90
C ARG A 152 0.85 0.36 -6.71
N ARG A 153 0.69 0.40 -8.04
CA ARG A 153 1.63 1.10 -8.95
C ARG A 153 1.74 2.58 -8.64
N TRP A 154 0.72 3.18 -8.03
CA TRP A 154 0.72 4.61 -7.72
C TRP A 154 1.19 4.94 -6.32
N SER A 155 0.79 4.14 -5.34
CA SER A 155 1.04 4.39 -3.91
C SER A 155 2.02 3.39 -3.26
N GLY A 156 2.87 2.76 -4.06
CA GLY A 156 3.72 1.65 -3.62
C GLY A 156 4.63 1.98 -2.43
N ASN A 157 5.16 3.20 -2.40
CA ASN A 157 6.15 3.59 -1.39
C ASN A 157 5.57 3.71 0.03
N THR A 158 4.28 3.99 0.17
CA THR A 158 3.63 4.15 1.49
C THR A 158 3.18 2.82 2.10
N ALA A 159 3.10 1.77 1.30
CA ALA A 159 2.54 0.48 1.74
C ALA A 159 3.37 -0.20 2.83
N MET A 160 4.70 -0.07 2.77
CA MET A 160 5.58 -0.68 3.78
C MET A 160 5.39 -0.04 5.17
N CYS A 161 5.22 1.29 5.25
CA CYS A 161 4.98 1.97 6.52
C CYS A 161 3.64 1.56 7.13
N ASN A 162 2.61 1.32 6.32
CA ASN A 162 1.33 0.79 6.79
C ASN A 162 1.44 -0.64 7.34
N VAL A 163 2.35 -1.45 6.80
CA VAL A 163 2.59 -2.82 7.29
C VAL A 163 3.40 -2.82 8.57
N THR A 164 4.42 -1.99 8.64
CA THR A 164 5.40 -2.00 9.73
C THR A 164 5.05 -1.09 10.89
N GLY A 165 4.11 -0.14 10.69
CA GLY A 165 3.72 0.82 11.71
C GLY A 165 4.76 1.91 11.95
N GLN A 166 5.74 2.06 11.07
CA GLN A 166 6.73 3.14 11.17
C GLN A 166 6.06 4.48 10.87
N PRO A 167 6.44 5.55 11.60
CA PRO A 167 5.94 6.88 11.33
C PRO A 167 6.38 7.34 9.92
N SER A 168 5.48 8.00 9.21
CA SER A 168 5.75 8.63 7.92
C SER A 168 5.03 9.97 7.82
N ILE A 169 5.68 10.95 7.22
CA ILE A 169 5.20 12.31 7.02
C ILE A 169 5.32 12.69 5.55
#